data_611593de0ea4ba6d2e9b126a663cfcb7
#
_entry.id   611593de0ea4ba6d2e9b126a663cfcb7
#
_cell.length_a   1.000
_cell.length_b   1.000
_cell.length_c   1.000
_cell.angle_alpha   90.00
_cell.angle_beta   90.00
_cell.angle_gamma   90.00
#
_symmetry.space_group_name_H-M   'P 1'
#
loop_
_entity.id
_entity.type
_entity.pdbx_description
1 polymer ?
#
loop_
_entity_poly.entity_id
_entity_poly.type
_entity_poly.pdbx_seq_one_letter_code
_entity_poly.pdbx_strand_id
1 'polypeptide(L)'
;MNPNTFPTKGNLILAKNSLALARQGFDLMDKKRNILMREIMNLISQASEIQTEIDSTFREAYGLLQRANIEMGIHEVEEISFSVPVEDSIRIKTRSVMGTEIPLVEYKPKADEPTYAYYST
;
A
#
# COMPACT_ATOMS: atom_id res chain seq x y z
N MET A 1 -46.88 12.25 4.77
CA MET A 1 -46.62 12.94 6.07
C MET A 1 -46.36 11.88 7.13
N ASN A 2 -45.21 11.94 7.78
CA ASN A 2 -44.86 10.99 8.83
C ASN A 2 -45.76 11.22 10.06
N PRO A 3 -46.49 10.22 10.59
CA PRO A 3 -47.44 10.42 11.69
C PRO A 3 -46.77 10.89 13.01
N ASN A 4 -45.47 10.93 13.10
CA ASN A 4 -44.71 11.35 14.29
C ASN A 4 -44.37 12.85 14.33
N THR A 5 -44.82 13.66 13.39
CA THR A 5 -44.52 15.10 13.32
C THR A 5 -45.66 15.98 13.81
N PHE A 6 -46.23 15.65 14.97
CA PHE A 6 -47.15 16.59 15.60
C PHE A 6 -46.42 17.90 16.01
N PRO A 7 -46.98 19.07 15.72
CA PRO A 7 -46.37 20.37 16.05
C PRO A 7 -46.45 20.64 17.55
N THR A 8 -45.61 19.96 18.33
CA THR A 8 -45.46 20.19 19.78
C THR A 8 -44.12 20.83 20.06
N LYS A 9 -44.05 21.58 21.17
CA LYS A 9 -42.80 22.23 21.65
C LYS A 9 -41.70 21.17 21.89
N GLY A 10 -42.07 20.00 22.39
CA GLY A 10 -41.14 18.87 22.58
C GLY A 10 -40.55 18.37 21.27
N ASN A 11 -41.37 18.13 20.26
CA ASN A 11 -40.93 17.69 18.94
C ASN A 11 -40.06 18.75 18.23
N LEU A 12 -40.33 20.03 18.44
CA LEU A 12 -39.49 21.12 17.92
C LEU A 12 -38.08 21.07 18.53
N ILE A 13 -37.97 20.86 19.86
CA ILE A 13 -36.66 20.76 20.53
C ILE A 13 -35.91 19.54 20.04
N LEU A 14 -36.58 18.38 19.92
CA LEU A 14 -35.95 17.17 19.39
C LEU A 14 -35.47 17.36 17.96
N ALA A 15 -36.27 18.00 17.09
CA ALA A 15 -35.89 18.28 15.70
C ALA A 15 -34.69 19.24 15.64
N LYS A 16 -34.62 20.27 16.47
CA LYS A 16 -33.46 21.18 16.54
C LYS A 16 -32.20 20.46 17.00
N ASN A 17 -32.28 19.60 18.02
CA ASN A 17 -31.14 18.83 18.50
C ASN A 17 -30.67 17.81 17.44
N SER A 18 -31.60 17.14 16.78
CA SER A 18 -31.29 16.23 15.66
C SER A 18 -30.62 16.94 14.50
N LEU A 19 -31.09 18.15 14.14
CA LEU A 19 -30.47 18.96 13.10
C LEU A 19 -29.04 19.39 13.49
N ALA A 20 -28.84 19.82 14.73
CA ALA A 20 -27.52 20.20 15.22
C ALA A 20 -26.54 19.03 15.15
N LEU A 21 -26.98 17.85 15.62
CA LEU A 21 -26.20 16.63 15.54
C LEU A 21 -25.89 16.20 14.12
N ALA A 22 -26.88 16.28 13.21
CA ALA A 22 -26.71 15.98 11.78
C ALA A 22 -25.69 16.92 11.10
N ARG A 23 -25.68 18.21 11.44
CA ARG A 23 -24.68 19.18 10.95
C ARG A 23 -23.29 18.83 11.43
N GLN A 24 -23.13 18.54 12.71
CA GLN A 24 -21.83 18.10 13.28
C GLN A 24 -21.35 16.80 12.62
N GLY A 25 -22.24 15.84 12.41
CA GLY A 25 -21.93 14.58 11.72
C GLY A 25 -21.51 14.82 10.28
N PHE A 26 -22.18 15.69 9.56
CA PHE A 26 -21.81 16.08 8.20
C PHE A 26 -20.40 16.71 8.14
N ASP A 27 -20.12 17.68 9.00
CA ASP A 27 -18.82 18.34 9.06
C ASP A 27 -17.69 17.34 9.38
N LEU A 28 -17.96 16.39 10.30
CA LEU A 28 -17.00 15.33 10.62
C LEU A 28 -16.73 14.40 9.44
N MET A 29 -17.77 14.00 8.74
CA MET A 29 -17.67 13.14 7.55
C MET A 29 -16.94 13.84 6.40
N ASP A 30 -17.20 15.15 6.20
CA ASP A 30 -16.50 15.92 5.20
C ASP A 30 -14.99 16.04 5.50
N LYS A 31 -14.65 16.30 6.76
CA LYS A 31 -13.25 16.30 7.20
C LYS A 31 -12.60 14.93 7.01
N LYS A 32 -13.30 13.85 7.37
CA LYS A 32 -12.81 12.48 7.15
C LYS A 32 -12.54 12.23 5.68
N ARG A 33 -13.46 12.57 4.81
CA ARG A 33 -13.30 12.45 3.36
C ARG A 33 -12.05 13.18 2.86
N ASN A 34 -11.87 14.43 3.28
CA ASN A 34 -10.76 15.25 2.82
C ASN A 34 -9.41 14.71 3.29
N ILE A 35 -9.33 14.16 4.50
CA ILE A 35 -8.11 13.52 5.00
C ILE A 35 -7.80 12.23 4.22
N LEU A 36 -8.81 11.39 3.98
CA LEU A 36 -8.62 10.16 3.20
C LEU A 36 -8.23 10.45 1.74
N MET A 37 -8.79 11.50 1.13
CA MET A 37 -8.37 11.92 -0.21
C MET A 37 -6.90 12.35 -0.27
N ARG A 38 -6.42 13.09 0.73
CA ARG A 38 -4.99 13.45 0.82
C ARG A 38 -4.12 12.21 0.97
N GLU A 39 -4.54 11.26 1.79
CA GLU A 39 -3.79 10.01 1.98
C GLU A 39 -3.72 9.20 0.67
N ILE A 40 -4.83 9.11 -0.07
CA ILE A 40 -4.86 8.45 -1.39
C ILE A 40 -3.89 9.12 -2.36
N MET A 41 -3.90 10.45 -2.45
CA MET A 41 -2.98 11.19 -3.33
C MET A 41 -1.52 10.95 -2.96
N ASN A 42 -1.21 10.94 -1.66
CA ASN A 42 0.14 10.64 -1.18
C ASN A 42 0.57 9.21 -1.54
N LEU A 43 -0.31 8.23 -1.34
CA LEU A 43 -0.04 6.84 -1.71
C LEU A 43 0.13 6.64 -3.21
N ILE A 44 -0.63 7.35 -4.04
CA ILE A 44 -0.47 7.33 -5.50
C ILE A 44 0.90 7.88 -5.91
N SER A 45 1.34 9.00 -5.31
CA SER A 45 2.67 9.55 -5.59
C SER A 45 3.77 8.57 -5.21
N GLN A 46 3.70 7.97 -4.02
CA GLN A 46 4.67 6.97 -3.56
C GLN A 46 4.67 5.73 -4.47
N ALA A 47 3.50 5.24 -4.87
CA ALA A 47 3.39 4.11 -5.78
C ALA A 47 4.00 4.41 -7.15
N SER A 48 3.84 5.62 -7.67
CA SER A 48 4.44 6.04 -8.93
C SER A 48 5.98 6.11 -8.86
N GLU A 49 6.52 6.62 -7.75
CA GLU A 49 7.98 6.63 -7.52
C GLU A 49 8.55 5.22 -7.45
N ILE A 50 7.94 4.35 -6.64
CA ILE A 50 8.34 2.95 -6.50
C ILE A 50 8.23 2.21 -7.84
N GLN A 51 7.18 2.44 -8.62
CA GLN A 51 7.03 1.83 -9.94
C GLN A 51 8.18 2.21 -10.89
N THR A 52 8.60 3.49 -10.85
CA THR A 52 9.74 3.95 -11.66
C THR A 52 11.05 3.29 -11.22
N GLU A 53 11.25 3.14 -9.91
CA GLU A 53 12.41 2.44 -9.35
C GLU A 53 12.42 0.95 -9.73
N ILE A 54 11.27 0.27 -9.63
CA ILE A 54 11.10 -1.11 -10.07
C ILE A 54 11.48 -1.26 -11.54
N ASP A 55 10.94 -0.42 -12.42
CA ASP A 55 11.19 -0.50 -13.86
C ASP A 55 12.68 -0.30 -14.20
N SER A 56 13.36 0.60 -13.50
CA SER A 56 14.80 0.82 -13.68
C SER A 56 15.64 -0.37 -13.20
N THR A 57 15.32 -0.89 -12.01
CA THR A 57 16.03 -2.02 -11.40
C THR A 57 15.86 -3.30 -12.21
N PHE A 58 14.64 -3.59 -12.66
CA PHE A 58 14.39 -4.75 -13.51
C PHE A 58 15.09 -4.65 -14.88
N ARG A 59 15.14 -3.45 -15.46
CA ARG A 59 15.88 -3.25 -16.73
C ARG A 59 17.37 -3.54 -16.57
N GLU A 60 17.97 -3.09 -15.48
CA GLU A 60 19.35 -3.39 -15.14
C GLU A 60 19.57 -4.88 -14.89
N ALA A 61 18.71 -5.49 -14.05
CA ALA A 61 18.78 -6.91 -13.74
C ALA A 61 18.66 -7.80 -14.97
N TYR A 62 17.71 -7.52 -15.86
CA TYR A 62 17.58 -8.26 -17.13
C TYR A 62 18.77 -8.06 -18.06
N GLY A 63 19.38 -6.86 -18.07
CA GLY A 63 20.62 -6.63 -18.82
C GLY A 63 21.79 -7.47 -18.30
N LEU A 64 21.93 -7.58 -16.97
CA LEU A 64 22.95 -8.42 -16.35
C LEU A 64 22.67 -9.92 -16.58
N LEU A 65 21.40 -10.35 -16.48
CA LEU A 65 21.02 -11.73 -16.78
C LEU A 65 21.31 -12.11 -18.22
N GLN A 66 21.02 -11.21 -19.18
CA GLN A 66 21.35 -11.43 -20.59
C GLN A 66 22.85 -11.59 -20.79
N ARG A 67 23.65 -10.79 -20.13
CA ARG A 67 25.10 -10.88 -20.17
C ARG A 67 25.60 -12.21 -19.59
N ALA A 68 25.08 -12.64 -18.44
CA ALA A 68 25.40 -13.91 -17.83
C ALA A 68 25.05 -15.09 -18.76
N ASN A 69 23.89 -15.04 -19.40
CA ASN A 69 23.48 -16.07 -20.37
C ASN A 69 24.41 -16.17 -21.58
N ILE A 70 25.03 -15.05 -22.01
CA ILE A 70 26.00 -15.03 -23.12
C ILE A 70 27.37 -15.60 -22.67
N GLU A 71 27.80 -15.24 -21.44
CA GLU A 71 29.11 -15.62 -20.92
C GLU A 71 29.16 -17.08 -20.42
N MET A 72 28.11 -17.53 -19.73
CA MET A 72 28.06 -18.86 -19.08
C MET A 72 27.21 -19.88 -19.82
N GLY A 73 26.24 -19.42 -20.60
CA GLY A 73 25.23 -20.25 -21.20
C GLY A 73 23.96 -20.40 -20.36
N ILE A 74 22.84 -20.55 -21.06
CA ILE A 74 21.49 -20.55 -20.44
C ILE A 74 21.34 -21.69 -19.42
N HIS A 75 21.91 -22.88 -19.72
CA HIS A 75 21.76 -24.06 -18.87
C HIS A 75 22.44 -23.91 -17.51
N GLU A 76 23.61 -23.31 -17.46
CA GLU A 76 24.34 -23.10 -16.22
C GLU A 76 23.69 -22.01 -15.36
N VAL A 77 23.20 -20.95 -16.00
CA VAL A 77 22.42 -19.91 -15.32
C VAL A 77 21.11 -20.46 -14.74
N GLU A 78 20.44 -21.37 -15.44
CA GLU A 78 19.24 -22.05 -14.96
C GLU A 78 19.53 -22.91 -13.72
N GLU A 79 20.60 -23.72 -13.73
CA GLU A 79 21.00 -24.52 -12.56
C GLU A 79 21.30 -23.66 -11.35
N ILE A 80 22.02 -22.55 -11.51
CA ILE A 80 22.31 -21.60 -10.44
C ILE A 80 21.01 -20.98 -9.90
N SER A 81 20.05 -20.70 -10.75
CA SER A 81 18.77 -20.07 -10.34
C SER A 81 17.99 -20.88 -9.32
N PHE A 82 18.10 -22.21 -9.33
CA PHE A 82 17.47 -23.09 -8.33
C PHE A 82 18.08 -22.97 -6.93
N SER A 83 19.29 -22.44 -6.82
CA SER A 83 19.95 -22.22 -5.52
C SER A 83 19.52 -20.92 -4.85
N VAL A 84 18.86 -20.01 -5.57
CA VAL A 84 18.42 -18.71 -5.03
C VAL A 84 17.20 -18.89 -4.14
N PRO A 85 17.28 -18.51 -2.86
CA PRO A 85 16.14 -18.65 -1.96
C PRO A 85 15.02 -17.66 -2.30
N VAL A 86 13.78 -18.09 -2.05
CA VAL A 86 12.63 -17.21 -2.19
C VAL A 86 12.63 -16.16 -1.08
N GLU A 87 12.33 -14.90 -1.42
CA GLU A 87 12.23 -13.81 -0.47
C GLU A 87 11.00 -13.98 0.45
N ASP A 88 11.22 -14.05 1.77
CA ASP A 88 10.19 -14.27 2.79
C ASP A 88 10.23 -13.21 3.92
N SER A 89 11.05 -12.17 3.78
CA SER A 89 11.27 -11.16 4.82
C SER A 89 10.22 -10.06 4.85
N ILE A 90 9.20 -10.13 4.00
CA ILE A 90 8.13 -9.14 3.92
C ILE A 90 7.05 -9.43 4.98
N ARG A 91 6.76 -8.46 5.82
CA ARG A 91 5.67 -8.50 6.78
C ARG A 91 4.69 -7.37 6.53
N ILE A 92 3.40 -7.70 6.59
CA ILE A 92 2.33 -6.72 6.45
C ILE A 92 1.75 -6.45 7.83
N LYS A 93 1.84 -5.20 8.28
CA LYS A 93 1.15 -4.65 9.44
C LYS A 93 0.01 -3.75 9.00
N THR A 94 -0.83 -3.31 9.91
CA THR A 94 -1.85 -2.32 9.65
C THR A 94 -1.58 -1.04 10.44
N ARG A 95 -1.90 0.11 9.84
CA ARG A 95 -2.01 1.40 10.52
C ARG A 95 -3.39 1.98 10.29
N SER A 96 -3.88 2.78 11.22
CA SER A 96 -5.20 3.41 11.11
C SER A 96 -5.06 4.88 10.71
N VAL A 97 -5.85 5.29 9.72
CA VAL A 97 -6.03 6.69 9.32
C VAL A 97 -7.51 7.01 9.40
N MET A 98 -7.91 7.86 10.35
CA MET A 98 -9.31 8.24 10.61
C MET A 98 -10.25 7.02 10.75
N GLY A 99 -9.79 5.97 11.45
CA GLY A 99 -10.55 4.74 11.66
C GLY A 99 -10.59 3.79 10.45
N THR A 100 -9.86 4.08 9.37
CA THR A 100 -9.68 3.19 8.22
C THR A 100 -8.34 2.51 8.32
N GLU A 101 -8.32 1.18 8.30
CA GLU A 101 -7.08 0.41 8.34
C GLU A 101 -6.40 0.40 6.98
N ILE A 102 -5.11 0.74 6.98
CA ILE A 102 -4.25 0.79 5.79
C ILE A 102 -3.09 -0.17 6.00
N PRO A 103 -2.72 -0.99 5.01
CA PRO A 103 -1.57 -1.87 5.11
C PRO A 103 -0.27 -1.07 5.19
N LEU A 104 0.63 -1.52 6.07
CA LEU A 104 2.00 -1.04 6.20
C LEU A 104 2.95 -2.19 5.96
N VAL A 105 3.78 -2.07 4.94
CA VAL A 105 4.76 -3.09 4.60
C VAL A 105 6.03 -2.85 5.39
N GLU A 106 6.49 -3.87 6.12
CA GLU A 106 7.80 -3.91 6.75
C GLU A 106 8.67 -4.90 5.99
N TYR A 107 9.82 -4.43 5.56
CA TYR A 107 10.85 -5.23 4.90
C TYR A 107 12.11 -5.22 5.75
N LYS A 108 12.65 -6.41 6.04
CA LYS A 108 13.95 -6.58 6.66
C LYS A 108 14.85 -7.29 5.66
N PRO A 109 15.73 -6.55 4.97
CA PRO A 109 16.63 -7.17 4.02
C PRO A 109 17.48 -8.23 4.73
N LYS A 110 17.52 -9.43 4.17
CA LYS A 110 18.52 -10.43 4.52
C LYS A 110 19.83 -10.04 3.83
N ALA A 111 20.98 -10.46 4.41
CA ALA A 111 22.25 -10.25 3.75
C ALA A 111 22.24 -11.02 2.41
N ASP A 112 22.49 -10.28 1.32
CA ASP A 112 22.60 -10.85 -0.02
C ASP A 112 23.96 -11.54 -0.17
N GLU A 113 24.12 -12.70 0.48
CA GLU A 113 25.26 -13.54 0.23
C GLU A 113 24.95 -14.47 -0.96
N PRO A 114 25.81 -14.49 -1.99
CA PRO A 114 25.63 -15.40 -3.11
C PRO A 114 25.58 -16.84 -2.62
N THR A 115 24.58 -17.60 -3.06
CA THR A 115 24.42 -19.01 -2.72
C THR A 115 25.22 -19.94 -3.62
N TYR A 116 25.95 -19.40 -4.59
CA TYR A 116 26.78 -20.07 -5.58
C TYR A 116 28.25 -19.73 -5.39
N ALA A 117 29.12 -20.56 -5.93
CA ALA A 117 30.58 -20.37 -5.78
C ALA A 117 31.10 -19.23 -6.68
N TYR A 118 31.94 -18.36 -6.12
CA TYR A 118 32.51 -17.18 -6.83
C TYR A 118 33.32 -17.52 -8.08
N TYR A 119 33.81 -18.74 -8.25
CA TYR A 119 34.56 -19.17 -9.40
C TYR A 119 33.69 -19.70 -10.57
N SER A 120 32.37 -19.69 -10.42
CA SER A 120 31.45 -20.01 -11.50
C SER A 120 30.98 -18.80 -12.28
N THR A 121 31.55 -17.63 -12.04
CA THR A 121 31.25 -16.41 -12.80
C THR A 121 32.42 -15.96 -13.67
#